data_950bf2ee954d777b8ae0578a6674c089
#
_entry.id   950bf2ee954d777b8ae0578a6674c089
#
_cell.length_a   1.000
_cell.length_b   1.000
_cell.length_c   1.000
_cell.angle_alpha   90.00
_cell.angle_beta   90.00
_cell.angle_gamma   90.00
#
_symmetry.space_group_name_H-M   'P 1'
#
loop_
_entity.id
_entity.type
_entity.pdbx_description
1 polymer ?
#
loop_
_entity_poly.entity_id
_entity_poly.type
_entity_poly.pdbx_seq_one_letter_code
_entity_poly.pdbx_strand_id
1 'polypeptide(L)'
;LYEETYLNLVSMDMEKLYREIELPLTKILYEMEKEGIRCDISVLDAIATDTFERIQTETKAIYEEAHREFNINSPKQLSEVLYDDLGLPSGKKRTTSAEKLESLSGIHPIIDHILTYRKLSKIYSTYAEGLKKYIQKDGKIHTIYNQCATQTGRLSSSEPNLQNISVRDEEGKQIRKAFKPEENCLLMSCDYHQIELRMLAHMANEENLIEAFQNGVDAHTKTAMDIFDVDQDEVTSDMRRKAKTVNFGVVYGISEFGLAK
;
A
#
# COMPACT_ATOMS: atom_id res chain seq x y z
N LEU A 1 -19.46 -16.78 29.48
CA LEU A 1 -18.87 -16.22 28.27
C LEU A 1 -17.62 -16.99 27.81
N TYR A 2 -16.55 -17.10 28.66
CA TYR A 2 -15.32 -17.83 28.29
C TYR A 2 -15.58 -19.30 27.90
N GLU A 3 -16.24 -20.05 28.75
CA GLU A 3 -16.54 -21.48 28.51
C GLU A 3 -17.37 -21.68 27.24
N GLU A 4 -18.38 -20.89 27.01
CA GLU A 4 -19.25 -20.94 25.85
C GLU A 4 -18.45 -20.59 24.56
N THR A 5 -17.65 -19.49 24.60
CA THR A 5 -16.83 -19.10 23.47
C THR A 5 -15.79 -20.17 23.16
N TYR A 6 -15.19 -20.78 24.18
CA TYR A 6 -14.21 -21.85 23.99
C TYR A 6 -14.84 -23.12 23.40
N LEU A 7 -16.05 -23.52 23.85
CA LEU A 7 -16.77 -24.65 23.26
C LEU A 7 -17.10 -24.40 21.77
N ASN A 8 -17.48 -23.17 21.42
CA ASN A 8 -17.70 -22.80 20.02
C ASN A 8 -16.43 -22.92 19.21
N LEU A 9 -15.31 -22.44 19.74
CA LEU A 9 -14.01 -22.53 19.10
C LEU A 9 -13.60 -23.99 18.85
N VAL A 10 -13.79 -24.87 19.81
CA VAL A 10 -13.55 -26.32 19.67
C VAL A 10 -14.48 -26.92 18.63
N SER A 11 -15.79 -26.58 18.65
CA SER A 11 -16.75 -27.07 17.67
C SER A 11 -16.44 -26.67 16.22
N MET A 12 -15.71 -25.56 16.03
CA MET A 12 -15.24 -25.07 14.73
C MET A 12 -13.86 -25.64 14.33
N ASP A 13 -13.29 -26.55 15.10
CA ASP A 13 -11.94 -27.12 14.89
C ASP A 13 -10.82 -26.04 14.86
N MET A 14 -11.00 -24.99 15.67
CA MET A 14 -10.07 -23.84 15.74
C MET A 14 -9.21 -23.84 17.00
N GLU A 15 -9.32 -24.84 17.86
CA GLU A 15 -8.58 -24.87 19.14
C GLU A 15 -7.05 -24.87 18.91
N LYS A 16 -6.57 -25.64 17.95
CA LYS A 16 -5.14 -25.68 17.62
C LYS A 16 -4.62 -24.33 17.12
N LEU A 17 -5.35 -23.70 16.21
CA LEU A 17 -5.04 -22.35 15.74
C LEU A 17 -4.93 -21.36 16.91
N TYR A 18 -5.93 -21.37 17.79
CA TYR A 18 -5.96 -20.49 18.94
C TYR A 18 -4.78 -20.70 19.91
N ARG A 19 -4.51 -21.96 20.28
CA ARG A 19 -3.49 -22.25 21.29
C ARG A 19 -2.06 -22.17 20.78
N GLU A 20 -1.82 -22.58 19.54
CA GLU A 20 -0.47 -22.69 18.99
C GLU A 20 -0.01 -21.43 18.24
N ILE A 21 -0.95 -20.63 17.73
CA ILE A 21 -0.64 -19.45 16.91
C ILE A 21 -1.18 -18.18 17.55
N GLU A 22 -2.50 -18.02 17.68
CA GLU A 22 -3.10 -16.75 18.04
C GLU A 22 -2.75 -16.29 19.47
N LEU A 23 -2.84 -17.18 20.44
CA LEU A 23 -2.54 -16.86 21.83
C LEU A 23 -1.06 -16.53 22.08
N PRO A 24 -0.08 -17.31 21.58
CA PRO A 24 1.34 -16.94 21.65
C PRO A 24 1.68 -15.64 20.92
N LEU A 25 1.03 -15.39 19.77
CA LEU A 25 1.23 -14.16 18.99
C LEU A 25 0.83 -12.92 19.77
N THR A 26 -0.23 -12.98 20.57
CA THR A 26 -0.66 -11.84 21.41
C THR A 26 0.46 -11.29 22.27
N LYS A 27 1.28 -12.15 22.85
CA LYS A 27 2.43 -11.73 23.68
C LYS A 27 3.50 -11.04 22.83
N ILE A 28 3.77 -11.57 21.65
CA ILE A 28 4.75 -10.99 20.71
C ILE A 28 4.29 -9.60 20.27
N LEU A 29 3.02 -9.46 19.90
CA LEU A 29 2.47 -8.16 19.49
C LEU A 29 2.51 -7.14 20.63
N TYR A 30 2.20 -7.56 21.85
CA TYR A 30 2.33 -6.69 23.01
C TYR A 30 3.76 -6.17 23.21
N GLU A 31 4.78 -7.03 23.10
CA GLU A 31 6.19 -6.60 23.21
C GLU A 31 6.59 -5.67 22.05
N MET A 32 6.07 -5.91 20.84
CA MET A 32 6.30 -5.02 19.69
C MET A 32 5.66 -3.64 19.90
N GLU A 33 4.42 -3.60 20.39
CA GLU A 33 3.72 -2.34 20.71
C GLU A 33 4.45 -1.57 21.82
N LYS A 34 4.89 -2.28 22.87
CA LYS A 34 5.63 -1.70 23.98
C LYS A 34 7.00 -1.16 23.56
N GLU A 35 7.71 -1.86 22.68
CA GLU A 35 9.01 -1.41 22.17
C GLU A 35 8.86 -0.18 21.28
N GLY A 36 7.88 -0.16 20.40
CA GLY A 36 7.67 0.91 19.43
C GLY A 36 8.82 1.03 18.41
N ILE A 37 8.76 2.06 17.60
CA ILE A 37 9.80 2.39 16.62
C ILE A 37 10.18 3.86 16.69
N ARG A 38 11.47 4.15 16.76
CA ARG A 38 11.99 5.52 16.80
C ARG A 38 11.65 6.26 15.51
N CYS A 39 11.11 7.49 15.67
CA CYS A 39 10.75 8.34 14.55
C CYS A 39 11.41 9.72 14.70
N ASP A 40 12.21 10.09 13.71
CA ASP A 40 12.91 11.37 13.68
C ASP A 40 12.00 12.49 13.18
N ILE A 41 11.57 13.34 14.10
CA ILE A 41 10.68 14.47 13.81
C ILE A 41 11.32 15.47 12.84
N SER A 42 12.63 15.64 12.85
CA SER A 42 13.31 16.60 11.97
C SER A 42 13.21 16.20 10.50
N VAL A 43 13.19 14.89 10.21
CA VAL A 43 12.96 14.38 8.87
C VAL A 43 11.51 14.63 8.44
N LEU A 44 10.55 14.43 9.35
CA LEU A 44 9.13 14.72 9.06
C LEU A 44 8.90 16.21 8.83
N ASP A 45 9.57 17.11 9.58
CA ASP A 45 9.50 18.54 9.41
C ASP A 45 10.04 18.98 8.05
N ALA A 46 11.17 18.44 7.62
CA ALA A 46 11.73 18.71 6.30
C ALA A 46 10.78 18.28 5.17
N ILE A 47 10.18 17.08 5.30
CA ILE A 47 9.18 16.58 4.33
C ILE A 47 7.94 17.46 4.34
N ALA A 48 7.46 17.89 5.52
CA ALA A 48 6.29 18.76 5.63
C ALA A 48 6.53 20.09 4.91
N THR A 49 7.70 20.72 5.11
CA THR A 49 8.04 21.99 4.48
C THR A 49 8.08 21.87 2.95
N ASP A 50 8.85 20.91 2.41
CA ASP A 50 8.94 20.68 0.96
C ASP A 50 7.57 20.39 0.35
N THR A 51 6.83 19.48 0.99
CA THR A 51 5.51 19.06 0.48
C THR A 51 4.51 20.21 0.49
N PHE A 52 4.54 21.06 1.54
CA PHE A 52 3.67 22.21 1.63
C PHE A 52 3.93 23.24 0.51
N GLU A 53 5.18 23.55 0.22
CA GLU A 53 5.56 24.46 -0.87
C GLU A 53 5.08 23.94 -2.23
N ARG A 54 5.23 22.64 -2.46
CA ARG A 54 4.74 21.97 -3.69
C ARG A 54 3.21 21.99 -3.76
N ILE A 55 2.50 21.77 -2.65
CA ILE A 55 1.03 21.89 -2.59
C ILE A 55 0.58 23.31 -2.97
N GLN A 56 1.27 24.34 -2.50
CA GLN A 56 0.95 25.71 -2.87
C GLN A 56 1.14 25.98 -4.37
N THR A 57 2.19 25.41 -4.94
CA THR A 57 2.47 25.51 -6.38
C THR A 57 1.36 24.84 -7.21
N GLU A 58 1.01 23.61 -6.85
CA GLU A 58 -0.07 22.87 -7.54
C GLU A 58 -1.43 23.56 -7.36
N THR A 59 -1.71 24.12 -6.17
CA THR A 59 -2.94 24.85 -5.92
C THR A 59 -3.07 26.07 -6.84
N LYS A 60 -2.00 26.83 -7.03
CA LYS A 60 -2.00 27.98 -7.95
C LYS A 60 -2.25 27.54 -9.38
N ALA A 61 -1.53 26.50 -9.85
CA ALA A 61 -1.73 25.96 -11.19
C ALA A 61 -3.17 25.46 -11.42
N ILE A 62 -3.76 24.78 -10.42
CA ILE A 62 -5.16 24.34 -10.51
C ILE A 62 -6.12 25.52 -10.65
N TYR A 63 -5.91 26.61 -9.89
CA TYR A 63 -6.77 27.79 -9.96
C TYR A 63 -6.59 28.58 -11.26
N GLU A 64 -5.37 28.65 -11.79
CA GLU A 64 -5.09 29.25 -13.10
C GLU A 64 -5.79 28.48 -14.21
N GLU A 65 -5.70 27.16 -14.24
CA GLU A 65 -6.38 26.31 -15.22
C GLU A 65 -7.91 26.28 -15.08
N ALA A 66 -8.42 26.43 -13.83
CA ALA A 66 -9.85 26.51 -13.56
C ALA A 66 -10.44 27.89 -13.76
N HIS A 67 -9.62 28.93 -13.96
CA HIS A 67 -9.99 30.36 -14.02
C HIS A 67 -10.79 30.86 -12.79
N ARG A 68 -10.74 30.13 -11.69
CA ARG A 68 -11.35 30.50 -10.39
C ARG A 68 -10.78 29.73 -9.22
N GLU A 69 -10.92 30.27 -8.02
CA GLU A 69 -10.65 29.55 -6.78
C GLU A 69 -11.86 28.69 -6.37
N PHE A 70 -11.58 27.54 -5.81
CA PHE A 70 -12.57 26.60 -5.29
C PHE A 70 -11.93 25.65 -4.26
N ASN A 71 -12.75 24.90 -3.51
CA ASN A 71 -12.21 23.87 -2.61
C ASN A 71 -11.87 22.60 -3.40
N ILE A 72 -10.58 22.41 -3.69
CA ILE A 72 -10.04 21.25 -4.44
C ILE A 72 -10.37 19.93 -3.74
N ASN A 73 -10.48 19.93 -2.40
CA ASN A 73 -10.83 18.75 -1.60
C ASN A 73 -12.34 18.45 -1.58
N SER A 74 -13.17 19.33 -2.14
CA SER A 74 -14.62 19.08 -2.27
C SER A 74 -14.92 18.32 -3.56
N PRO A 75 -15.34 17.04 -3.51
CA PRO A 75 -15.68 16.29 -4.72
C PRO A 75 -16.76 16.97 -5.57
N LYS A 76 -17.69 17.71 -4.92
CA LYS A 76 -18.76 18.42 -5.60
C LYS A 76 -18.20 19.60 -6.40
N GLN A 77 -17.45 20.50 -5.75
CA GLN A 77 -16.88 21.68 -6.43
C GLN A 77 -15.90 21.26 -7.53
N LEU A 78 -15.08 20.24 -7.27
CA LEU A 78 -14.16 19.71 -8.25
C LEU A 78 -14.91 19.11 -9.46
N SER A 79 -16.02 18.40 -9.23
CA SER A 79 -16.86 17.87 -10.30
C SER A 79 -17.49 18.98 -11.16
N GLU A 80 -17.93 20.09 -10.54
CA GLU A 80 -18.45 21.27 -11.23
C GLU A 80 -17.37 21.89 -12.12
N VAL A 81 -16.17 22.13 -11.59
CA VAL A 81 -15.05 22.70 -12.37
C VAL A 81 -14.68 21.80 -13.55
N LEU A 82 -14.48 20.49 -13.32
CA LEU A 82 -14.00 19.60 -14.36
C LEU A 82 -15.04 19.37 -15.48
N TYR A 83 -16.31 19.19 -15.10
CA TYR A 83 -17.33 18.69 -16.02
C TYR A 83 -18.28 19.76 -16.51
N ASP A 84 -18.53 20.84 -15.74
CA ASP A 84 -19.41 21.92 -16.17
C ASP A 84 -18.62 23.11 -16.74
N ASP A 85 -17.57 23.56 -16.04
CA ASP A 85 -16.80 24.73 -16.45
C ASP A 85 -15.82 24.36 -17.59
N LEU A 86 -15.05 23.25 -17.46
CA LEU A 86 -14.06 22.83 -18.43
C LEU A 86 -14.57 21.81 -19.47
N GLY A 87 -15.80 21.29 -19.31
CA GLY A 87 -16.43 20.39 -20.27
C GLY A 87 -15.74 19.04 -20.47
N LEU A 88 -14.98 18.55 -19.47
CA LEU A 88 -14.26 17.29 -19.59
C LEU A 88 -15.20 16.06 -19.60
N PRO A 89 -14.80 14.93 -20.18
CA PRO A 89 -15.63 13.74 -20.26
C PRO A 89 -15.93 13.14 -18.89
N SER A 90 -17.16 13.29 -18.38
CA SER A 90 -17.53 12.87 -17.01
C SER A 90 -17.84 11.38 -16.85
N GLY A 91 -18.31 10.73 -17.91
CA GLY A 91 -18.97 9.43 -17.81
C GLY A 91 -20.32 9.50 -17.07
N LYS A 92 -20.95 8.34 -16.82
CA LYS A 92 -22.32 8.27 -16.25
C LYS A 92 -22.44 8.81 -14.81
N LYS A 93 -21.37 8.71 -13.99
CA LYS A 93 -21.43 9.01 -12.55
C LYS A 93 -20.76 10.33 -12.14
N ARG A 94 -20.18 11.09 -13.05
CA ARG A 94 -19.47 12.36 -12.76
C ARG A 94 -18.53 12.27 -11.53
N THR A 95 -17.86 11.12 -11.36
CA THR A 95 -16.96 10.89 -10.22
C THR A 95 -15.62 11.58 -10.43
N THR A 96 -15.02 12.03 -9.35
CA THR A 96 -13.64 12.56 -9.29
C THR A 96 -12.70 11.60 -8.60
N SER A 97 -12.96 10.28 -8.66
CA SER A 97 -12.07 9.26 -8.12
C SER A 97 -10.70 9.28 -8.82
N ALA A 98 -9.67 8.78 -8.13
CA ALA A 98 -8.31 8.71 -8.70
C ALA A 98 -8.31 7.98 -10.06
N GLU A 99 -8.94 6.82 -10.14
CA GLU A 99 -9.06 6.02 -11.36
C GLU A 99 -9.70 6.82 -12.53
N LYS A 100 -10.74 7.60 -12.23
CA LYS A 100 -11.38 8.45 -13.25
C LYS A 100 -10.45 9.57 -13.69
N LEU A 101 -9.78 10.23 -12.78
CA LEU A 101 -8.84 11.30 -13.11
C LEU A 101 -7.64 10.76 -13.90
N GLU A 102 -7.08 9.62 -13.51
CA GLU A 102 -6.01 8.95 -14.27
C GLU A 102 -6.43 8.64 -15.70
N SER A 103 -7.70 8.22 -15.93
CA SER A 103 -8.24 8.02 -17.29
C SER A 103 -8.38 9.30 -18.10
N LEU A 104 -8.27 10.47 -17.49
CA LEU A 104 -8.32 11.79 -18.11
C LEU A 104 -6.95 12.47 -18.20
N SER A 105 -5.89 11.82 -17.72
CA SER A 105 -4.51 12.32 -17.81
C SER A 105 -4.15 12.60 -19.28
N GLY A 106 -3.48 13.72 -19.51
CA GLY A 106 -3.11 14.19 -20.85
C GLY A 106 -4.24 14.85 -21.65
N ILE A 107 -5.51 14.85 -21.17
CA ILE A 107 -6.62 15.55 -21.85
C ILE A 107 -6.59 17.04 -21.50
N HIS A 108 -6.30 17.38 -20.24
CA HIS A 108 -6.22 18.75 -19.77
C HIS A 108 -5.19 18.86 -18.64
N PRO A 109 -4.33 19.90 -18.62
CA PRO A 109 -3.25 20.04 -17.62
C PRO A 109 -3.74 19.99 -16.18
N ILE A 110 -4.92 20.54 -15.89
CA ILE A 110 -5.53 20.55 -14.56
C ILE A 110 -5.61 19.15 -13.92
N ILE A 111 -5.78 18.10 -14.72
CA ILE A 111 -5.90 16.73 -14.22
C ILE A 111 -4.61 16.27 -13.54
N ASP A 112 -3.47 16.49 -14.20
CA ASP A 112 -2.17 16.08 -13.67
C ASP A 112 -1.81 16.89 -12.41
N HIS A 113 -2.15 18.18 -12.39
CA HIS A 113 -2.04 19.03 -11.20
C HIS A 113 -2.90 18.53 -10.04
N ILE A 114 -4.16 18.13 -10.28
CA ILE A 114 -5.05 17.59 -9.24
C ILE A 114 -4.54 16.26 -8.71
N LEU A 115 -4.06 15.37 -9.56
CA LEU A 115 -3.49 14.07 -9.15
C LEU A 115 -2.25 14.30 -8.26
N THR A 116 -1.37 15.20 -8.66
CA THR A 116 -0.18 15.59 -7.90
C THR A 116 -0.57 16.25 -6.56
N TYR A 117 -1.49 17.20 -6.58
CA TYR A 117 -2.02 17.85 -5.38
C TYR A 117 -2.56 16.83 -4.37
N ARG A 118 -3.38 15.89 -4.81
CA ARG A 118 -3.96 14.85 -3.95
C ARG A 118 -2.89 13.94 -3.33
N LYS A 119 -1.91 13.53 -4.13
CA LYS A 119 -0.77 12.75 -3.65
C LYS A 119 0.00 13.50 -2.56
N LEU A 120 0.39 14.74 -2.84
CA LEU A 120 1.13 15.58 -1.90
C LEU A 120 0.31 15.89 -0.64
N SER A 121 -0.99 16.21 -0.76
CA SER A 121 -1.87 16.47 0.37
C SER A 121 -2.01 15.27 1.29
N LYS A 122 -2.07 14.04 0.74
CA LYS A 122 -2.07 12.81 1.52
C LYS A 122 -0.75 12.62 2.27
N ILE A 123 0.38 12.86 1.61
CA ILE A 123 1.71 12.75 2.22
C ILE A 123 1.84 13.74 3.37
N TYR A 124 1.49 14.99 3.13
CA TYR A 124 1.53 16.05 4.13
C TYR A 124 0.65 15.73 5.34
N SER A 125 -0.64 15.48 5.11
CA SER A 125 -1.62 15.33 6.20
C SER A 125 -1.52 14.00 6.94
N THR A 126 -1.25 12.89 6.24
CA THR A 126 -1.24 11.55 6.84
C THR A 126 0.11 11.21 7.45
N TYR A 127 1.19 11.58 6.79
CA TYR A 127 2.53 11.14 7.19
C TYR A 127 3.35 12.28 7.78
N ALA A 128 3.62 13.36 7.04
CA ALA A 128 4.53 14.40 7.51
C ALA A 128 4.02 15.10 8.77
N GLU A 129 2.76 15.49 8.81
CA GLU A 129 2.11 16.08 10.00
C GLU A 129 1.37 15.04 10.85
N GLY A 130 0.76 14.04 10.19
CA GLY A 130 -0.07 13.05 10.87
C GLY A 130 0.69 12.16 11.83
N LEU A 131 1.90 11.71 11.49
CA LEU A 131 2.72 10.85 12.34
C LEU A 131 3.25 11.55 13.58
N LYS A 132 3.50 12.85 13.51
CA LYS A 132 4.02 13.63 14.65
C LYS A 132 3.14 13.53 15.90
N LYS A 133 1.82 13.38 15.72
CA LYS A 133 0.85 13.24 16.82
C LYS A 133 1.03 11.96 17.63
N TYR A 134 1.66 10.95 17.03
CA TYR A 134 1.86 9.64 17.63
C TYR A 134 3.26 9.45 18.20
N ILE A 135 4.16 10.41 18.00
CA ILE A 135 5.50 10.36 18.61
C ILE A 135 5.35 10.65 20.10
N GLN A 136 5.67 9.67 20.93
CA GLN A 136 5.60 9.77 22.37
C GLN A 136 6.86 10.45 22.97
N LYS A 137 6.88 10.59 24.30
CA LYS A 137 7.97 11.27 25.02
C LYS A 137 9.33 10.59 24.87
N ASP A 138 9.35 9.32 24.55
CA ASP A 138 10.55 8.53 24.28
C ASP A 138 11.06 8.66 22.83
N GLY A 139 10.38 9.46 22.00
CA GLY A 139 10.71 9.65 20.59
C GLY A 139 10.27 8.52 19.67
N LYS A 140 9.42 7.62 20.15
CA LYS A 140 8.93 6.47 19.41
C LYS A 140 7.45 6.58 19.07
N ILE A 141 7.05 5.84 18.04
CA ILE A 141 5.66 5.57 17.69
C ILE A 141 5.34 4.15 18.14
N HIS A 142 4.28 4.03 18.93
CA HIS A 142 3.73 2.77 19.40
C HIS A 142 2.40 2.51 18.70
N THR A 143 2.47 1.85 17.54
CA THR A 143 1.28 1.47 16.79
C THR A 143 0.56 0.33 17.49
N ILE A 144 -0.73 0.17 17.25
CA ILE A 144 -1.53 -0.94 17.74
C ILE A 144 -1.64 -1.99 16.63
N TYR A 145 -1.32 -3.24 16.94
CA TYR A 145 -1.48 -4.35 16.00
C TYR A 145 -2.80 -5.08 16.24
N ASN A 146 -3.70 -5.04 15.25
CA ASN A 146 -4.98 -5.71 15.31
C ASN A 146 -4.86 -7.13 14.74
N GLN A 147 -5.01 -8.12 15.58
CA GLN A 147 -4.84 -9.54 15.25
C GLN A 147 -6.06 -10.12 14.51
N CYS A 148 -7.26 -9.67 14.83
CA CYS A 148 -8.51 -10.23 14.34
C CYS A 148 -9.30 -9.27 13.40
N ALA A 149 -8.67 -8.23 12.87
CA ALA A 149 -9.38 -7.23 12.06
C ALA A 149 -9.56 -7.63 10.60
N THR A 150 -8.75 -8.54 10.07
CA THR A 150 -8.82 -8.96 8.67
C THR A 150 -9.41 -10.36 8.55
N GLN A 151 -10.14 -10.63 7.46
CA GLN A 151 -10.67 -11.96 7.18
C GLN A 151 -9.62 -12.95 6.71
N THR A 152 -8.44 -12.47 6.33
CA THR A 152 -7.35 -13.27 5.75
C THR A 152 -6.35 -13.77 6.77
N GLY A 153 -6.51 -13.45 8.06
CA GLY A 153 -5.51 -13.73 9.10
C GLY A 153 -4.28 -12.82 9.07
N ARG A 154 -4.24 -11.81 8.18
CA ARG A 154 -3.17 -10.81 8.21
C ARG A 154 -3.36 -9.86 9.40
N LEU A 155 -2.27 -9.41 9.98
CA LEU A 155 -2.29 -8.32 10.96
C LEU A 155 -2.63 -7.01 10.25
N SER A 156 -3.29 -6.11 10.96
CA SER A 156 -3.41 -4.71 10.57
C SER A 156 -2.82 -3.81 11.65
N SER A 157 -2.48 -2.59 11.29
CA SER A 157 -1.88 -1.60 12.18
C SER A 157 -2.78 -0.36 12.24
N SER A 158 -2.95 0.19 13.44
CA SER A 158 -3.75 1.41 13.68
C SER A 158 -3.07 2.30 14.73
N GLU A 159 -3.42 3.56 14.74
CA GLU A 159 -2.95 4.58 15.70
C GLU A 159 -1.41 4.70 15.83
N PRO A 160 -0.70 4.96 14.72
CA PRO A 160 -1.12 5.14 13.34
C PRO A 160 -1.02 3.86 12.51
N ASN A 161 -1.64 3.83 11.31
CA ASN A 161 -1.41 2.74 10.37
C ASN A 161 -0.03 2.89 9.69
N LEU A 162 0.96 2.14 10.14
CA LEU A 162 2.33 2.14 9.58
C LEU A 162 2.49 1.22 8.36
N GLN A 163 1.54 0.31 8.10
CA GLN A 163 1.62 -0.63 6.98
C GLN A 163 1.33 0.01 5.61
N ASN A 164 0.73 1.21 5.60
CA ASN A 164 0.37 1.91 4.36
C ASN A 164 1.46 2.86 3.83
N ILE A 165 2.65 2.89 4.45
CA ILE A 165 3.77 3.71 3.96
C ILE A 165 4.35 3.04 2.72
N SER A 166 4.22 3.70 1.56
CA SER A 166 4.67 3.16 0.29
C SER A 166 6.18 2.88 0.27
N VAL A 167 6.55 1.82 -0.44
CA VAL A 167 7.95 1.48 -0.75
C VAL A 167 8.31 1.79 -2.21
N ARG A 168 7.32 2.12 -3.03
CA ARG A 168 7.47 2.21 -4.50
C ARG A 168 7.76 3.62 -4.97
N ASP A 169 7.09 4.61 -4.37
CA ASP A 169 7.28 6.02 -4.72
C ASP A 169 8.37 6.69 -3.88
N GLU A 170 8.95 7.75 -4.41
CA GLU A 170 10.06 8.47 -3.76
C GLU A 170 9.61 9.14 -2.45
N GLU A 171 8.39 9.63 -2.39
CA GLU A 171 7.85 10.27 -1.20
C GLU A 171 7.70 9.26 -0.04
N GLY A 172 7.19 8.05 -0.33
CA GLY A 172 7.12 6.98 0.67
C GLY A 172 8.51 6.56 1.16
N LYS A 173 9.49 6.49 0.26
CA LYS A 173 10.89 6.23 0.63
C LYS A 173 11.46 7.33 1.54
N GLN A 174 11.12 8.61 1.29
CA GLN A 174 11.55 9.70 2.16
C GLN A 174 10.93 9.59 3.56
N ILE A 175 9.63 9.29 3.65
CA ILE A 175 8.94 9.07 4.93
C ILE A 175 9.61 7.94 5.72
N ARG A 176 9.99 6.84 5.06
CA ARG A 176 10.69 5.72 5.71
C ARG A 176 12.02 6.11 6.34
N LYS A 177 12.70 7.15 5.85
CA LYS A 177 13.95 7.67 6.45
C LYS A 177 13.74 8.29 7.83
N ALA A 178 12.50 8.64 8.19
CA ALA A 178 12.20 9.10 9.53
C ALA A 178 12.24 7.97 10.57
N PHE A 179 12.07 6.72 10.16
CA PHE A 179 12.16 5.57 11.06
C PHE A 179 13.61 5.13 11.19
N LYS A 180 14.13 5.21 12.40
CA LYS A 180 15.54 4.96 12.70
C LYS A 180 15.67 3.87 13.77
N PRO A 181 16.78 3.12 13.75
CA PRO A 181 17.09 2.23 14.87
C PRO A 181 17.46 3.05 16.12
N GLU A 182 17.43 2.40 17.27
CA GLU A 182 18.05 2.92 18.47
C GLU A 182 19.57 3.03 18.30
N GLU A 183 20.21 3.78 19.20
CA GLU A 183 21.65 3.91 19.22
C GLU A 183 22.32 2.53 19.37
N ASN A 184 23.34 2.27 18.56
CA ASN A 184 24.03 0.97 18.46
C ASN A 184 23.16 -0.21 17.99
N CYS A 185 21.99 0.06 17.40
CA CYS A 185 21.10 -0.93 16.82
C CYS A 185 21.03 -0.80 15.28
N LEU A 186 20.49 -1.83 14.63
CA LEU A 186 20.21 -1.84 13.20
C LEU A 186 18.77 -2.24 12.98
N LEU A 187 18.13 -1.66 11.96
CA LEU A 187 16.86 -2.15 11.45
C LEU A 187 17.13 -3.34 10.53
N MET A 188 16.52 -4.48 10.84
CA MET A 188 16.58 -5.68 10.01
C MET A 188 15.20 -5.90 9.39
N SER A 189 15.16 -6.10 8.07
CA SER A 189 13.95 -6.47 7.33
C SER A 189 14.10 -7.91 6.85
N CYS A 190 13.15 -8.77 7.25
CA CYS A 190 13.05 -10.14 6.78
C CYS A 190 11.71 -10.33 6.08
N ASP A 191 11.73 -10.87 4.87
CA ASP A 191 10.53 -11.17 4.10
C ASP A 191 10.65 -12.54 3.45
N TYR A 192 9.55 -13.28 3.43
CA TYR A 192 9.50 -14.55 2.73
C TYR A 192 9.45 -14.32 1.21
N HIS A 193 10.37 -14.96 0.50
CA HIS A 193 10.41 -14.86 -0.95
C HIS A 193 9.23 -15.58 -1.60
N GLN A 194 8.27 -14.81 -2.14
CA GLN A 194 7.10 -15.29 -2.90
C GLN A 194 6.25 -16.34 -2.16
N ILE A 195 6.03 -16.17 -0.86
CA ILE A 195 5.39 -17.19 -0.02
C ILE A 195 3.99 -17.59 -0.52
N GLU A 196 3.19 -16.63 -0.97
CA GLU A 196 1.84 -16.92 -1.46
C GLU A 196 1.87 -17.83 -2.70
N LEU A 197 2.79 -17.58 -3.64
CA LEU A 197 2.94 -18.43 -4.84
C LEU A 197 3.49 -19.82 -4.49
N ARG A 198 4.38 -19.91 -3.51
CA ARG A 198 4.88 -21.20 -3.02
C ARG A 198 3.79 -22.03 -2.37
N MET A 199 2.95 -21.39 -1.54
CA MET A 199 1.79 -22.03 -0.93
C MET A 199 0.79 -22.48 -2.00
N LEU A 200 0.51 -21.61 -2.98
CA LEU A 200 -0.40 -21.94 -4.08
C LEU A 200 0.12 -23.14 -4.90
N ALA A 201 1.40 -23.12 -5.28
CA ALA A 201 2.03 -24.20 -6.02
C ALA A 201 1.92 -25.54 -5.26
N HIS A 202 2.17 -25.51 -3.94
CA HIS A 202 2.05 -26.69 -3.09
C HIS A 202 0.60 -27.19 -2.98
N MET A 203 -0.35 -26.30 -2.71
CA MET A 203 -1.76 -26.67 -2.53
C MET A 203 -2.42 -27.15 -3.81
N ALA A 204 -2.06 -26.55 -4.97
CA ALA A 204 -2.57 -26.92 -6.28
C ALA A 204 -1.79 -28.09 -6.90
N ASN A 205 -0.69 -28.52 -6.29
CA ASN A 205 0.26 -29.48 -6.85
C ASN A 205 0.72 -29.11 -8.28
N GLU A 206 1.03 -27.80 -8.47
CA GLU A 206 1.43 -27.25 -9.78
C GLU A 206 2.91 -27.56 -10.04
N GLU A 207 3.17 -28.62 -10.80
CA GLU A 207 4.50 -29.18 -10.99
C GLU A 207 5.50 -28.19 -11.58
N ASN A 208 5.08 -27.36 -12.56
CA ASN A 208 5.98 -26.38 -13.20
C ASN A 208 6.46 -25.30 -12.22
N LEU A 209 5.57 -24.81 -11.33
CA LEU A 209 5.96 -23.85 -10.31
C LEU A 209 6.81 -24.49 -9.21
N ILE A 210 6.48 -25.72 -8.81
CA ILE A 210 7.26 -26.47 -7.82
C ILE A 210 8.68 -26.69 -8.33
N GLU A 211 8.84 -27.15 -9.58
CA GLU A 211 10.14 -27.34 -10.20
C GLU A 211 10.93 -26.03 -10.32
N ALA A 212 10.28 -24.95 -10.74
CA ALA A 212 10.91 -23.63 -10.82
C ALA A 212 11.46 -23.21 -9.45
N PHE A 213 10.68 -23.34 -8.38
CA PHE A 213 11.13 -23.02 -7.03
C PHE A 213 12.26 -23.92 -6.52
N GLN A 214 12.25 -25.21 -6.84
CA GLN A 214 13.31 -26.14 -6.47
C GLN A 214 14.63 -25.81 -7.18
N ASN A 215 14.55 -25.37 -8.43
CA ASN A 215 15.70 -24.96 -9.24
C ASN A 215 16.14 -23.50 -8.97
N GLY A 216 15.53 -22.81 -7.99
CA GLY A 216 15.88 -21.43 -7.66
C GLY A 216 15.43 -20.39 -8.68
N VAL A 217 14.55 -20.78 -9.62
CA VAL A 217 14.01 -19.86 -10.62
C VAL A 217 12.89 -19.02 -9.99
N ASP A 218 12.95 -17.73 -10.22
CA ASP A 218 11.89 -16.79 -9.78
C ASP A 218 10.59 -17.06 -10.55
N ALA A 219 9.47 -17.27 -9.83
CA ALA A 219 8.20 -17.61 -10.45
C ALA A 219 7.71 -16.56 -11.46
N HIS A 220 8.01 -15.26 -11.23
CA HIS A 220 7.64 -14.23 -12.20
C HIS A 220 8.50 -14.28 -13.46
N THR A 221 9.76 -14.69 -13.33
CA THR A 221 10.65 -14.94 -14.48
C THR A 221 10.16 -16.15 -15.25
N LYS A 222 9.83 -17.26 -14.59
CA LYS A 222 9.25 -18.44 -15.26
C LYS A 222 7.97 -18.09 -16.02
N THR A 223 7.04 -17.38 -15.38
CA THR A 223 5.81 -16.94 -16.03
C THR A 223 6.09 -15.99 -17.21
N ALA A 224 7.11 -15.11 -17.10
CA ALA A 224 7.50 -14.26 -18.22
C ALA A 224 8.03 -15.09 -19.40
N MET A 225 8.87 -16.09 -19.15
CA MET A 225 9.32 -17.02 -20.19
C MET A 225 8.13 -17.67 -20.91
N ASP A 226 7.17 -18.18 -20.16
CA ASP A 226 6.00 -18.87 -20.71
C ASP A 226 5.04 -17.92 -21.49
N ILE A 227 4.86 -16.68 -21.02
CA ILE A 227 3.97 -15.71 -21.68
C ILE A 227 4.58 -15.13 -22.95
N PHE A 228 5.90 -14.84 -22.93
CA PHE A 228 6.58 -14.16 -24.03
C PHE A 228 7.35 -15.10 -24.94
N ASP A 229 7.36 -16.41 -24.62
CA ASP A 229 8.07 -17.47 -25.36
C ASP A 229 9.57 -17.13 -25.55
N VAL A 230 10.25 -16.82 -24.43
CA VAL A 230 11.65 -16.41 -24.40
C VAL A 230 12.43 -17.21 -23.37
N ASP A 231 13.75 -17.33 -23.56
CA ASP A 231 14.64 -17.93 -22.59
C ASP A 231 14.86 -17.02 -21.35
N GLN A 232 15.33 -17.60 -20.24
CA GLN A 232 15.52 -16.89 -18.97
C GLN A 232 16.40 -15.64 -19.12
N ASP A 233 17.46 -15.72 -19.92
CA ASP A 233 18.43 -14.64 -20.14
C ASP A 233 17.86 -13.50 -21.01
N GLU A 234 16.75 -13.74 -21.70
CA GLU A 234 16.05 -12.77 -22.55
C GLU A 234 14.94 -12.04 -21.79
N VAL A 235 14.57 -12.52 -20.58
CA VAL A 235 13.52 -11.88 -19.77
C VAL A 235 13.93 -10.48 -19.32
N THR A 236 13.28 -9.47 -19.88
CA THR A 236 13.48 -8.08 -19.48
C THR A 236 12.76 -7.75 -18.16
N SER A 237 13.18 -6.67 -17.50
CA SER A 237 12.51 -6.17 -16.28
C SER A 237 11.03 -5.83 -16.52
N ASP A 238 10.66 -5.39 -17.72
CA ASP A 238 9.27 -5.09 -18.09
C ASP A 238 8.45 -6.36 -18.27
N MET A 239 8.98 -7.38 -18.94
CA MET A 239 8.34 -8.69 -19.08
C MET A 239 8.09 -9.32 -17.70
N ARG A 240 9.09 -9.28 -16.81
CA ARG A 240 8.97 -9.77 -15.44
C ARG A 240 7.94 -8.98 -14.65
N ARG A 241 7.85 -7.66 -14.81
CA ARG A 241 6.84 -6.82 -14.18
C ARG A 241 5.43 -7.17 -14.63
N LYS A 242 5.21 -7.38 -15.94
CA LYS A 242 3.92 -7.82 -16.51
C LYS A 242 3.56 -9.21 -15.99
N ALA A 243 4.47 -10.17 -16.02
CA ALA A 243 4.26 -11.51 -15.48
C ALA A 243 3.92 -11.50 -13.99
N LYS A 244 4.54 -10.61 -13.21
CA LYS A 244 4.19 -10.38 -11.81
C LYS A 244 2.73 -9.93 -11.66
N THR A 245 2.24 -9.04 -12.51
CA THR A 245 0.85 -8.60 -12.50
C THR A 245 -0.11 -9.74 -12.82
N VAL A 246 0.24 -10.59 -13.80
CA VAL A 246 -0.54 -11.79 -14.15
C VAL A 246 -0.60 -12.77 -12.98
N ASN A 247 0.54 -13.13 -12.39
CA ASN A 247 0.60 -14.07 -11.27
C ASN A 247 -0.26 -13.62 -10.08
N PHE A 248 -0.10 -12.37 -9.66
CA PHE A 248 -0.93 -11.82 -8.59
C PHE A 248 -2.40 -11.69 -9.02
N GLY A 249 -2.63 -11.32 -10.27
CA GLY A 249 -3.97 -11.25 -10.83
C GLY A 249 -4.71 -12.58 -10.71
N VAL A 250 -4.07 -13.68 -11.12
CA VAL A 250 -4.65 -15.03 -11.01
C VAL A 250 -4.91 -15.41 -9.55
N VAL A 251 -3.95 -15.18 -8.66
CA VAL A 251 -4.07 -15.52 -7.22
C VAL A 251 -5.22 -14.75 -6.57
N TYR A 252 -5.41 -13.49 -6.93
CA TYR A 252 -6.47 -12.63 -6.35
C TYR A 252 -7.75 -12.57 -7.17
N GLY A 253 -7.88 -13.42 -8.21
CA GLY A 253 -9.11 -13.53 -8.99
C GLY A 253 -9.39 -12.31 -9.88
N ILE A 254 -8.35 -11.73 -10.49
CA ILE A 254 -8.52 -10.63 -11.43
C ILE A 254 -9.33 -11.10 -12.65
N SER A 255 -10.27 -10.27 -13.11
CA SER A 255 -11.01 -10.54 -14.33
C SER A 255 -10.18 -10.24 -15.58
N GLU A 256 -10.58 -10.76 -16.73
CA GLU A 256 -9.99 -10.46 -18.05
C GLU A 256 -9.86 -8.95 -18.29
N PHE A 257 -10.88 -8.18 -17.91
CA PHE A 257 -10.87 -6.70 -17.96
C PHE A 257 -9.82 -6.07 -17.05
N GLY A 258 -9.52 -6.68 -15.91
CA GLY A 258 -8.50 -6.20 -15.00
C GLY A 258 -7.08 -6.45 -15.51
N LEU A 259 -6.88 -7.53 -16.27
CA LEU A 259 -5.60 -7.88 -16.91
C LEU A 259 -5.31 -7.02 -18.16
N ALA A 260 -6.36 -6.56 -18.85
CA ALA A 260 -6.25 -5.78 -20.07
C ALA A 260 -5.97 -4.28 -19.84
N LYS A 261 -6.04 -3.81 -18.59
CA LYS A 261 -5.66 -2.45 -18.15
C LYS A 261 -4.19 -2.39 -17.74
#